data_4708f60509f5bf0eecb40d7540486456
#
_entry.id   4708f60509f5bf0eecb40d7540486456
#
_cell.length_a   1.000
_cell.length_b   1.000
_cell.length_c   1.000
_cell.angle_alpha   90.00
_cell.angle_beta   90.00
_cell.angle_gamma   90.00
#
_symmetry.space_group_name_H-M   'P 1'
#
loop_
_entity.id
_entity.type
_entity.pdbx_description
1 polymer ?
#
loop_
_entity_poly.entity_id
_entity_poly.type
_entity_poly.pdbx_seq_one_letter_code
_entity_poly.pdbx_strand_id
1 'polypeptide(L)'
;DFVFGSKTKLEVDKFYWANQHKKKSKDIEISNKQTEINIKLNKIENHLLKAFSLVDPSKINKDWVKTQMDYYYNPPEEHKEIPRDLISYIDYYTDYKKNEITKPTLKKINVIKNLLIRFEAKRNQTILLYDVNGNFKNEFVDYCKSESYAQNTIQRAFVFIKMFCKHAKYLGVKTHHQLDGLKIAREKVVKIYLSFDDLSKIENIDQGMLSNSLINAKDWLIISCYTGQRISDFMKFREDQIRFEDGNPLIEFTQKKTGKNMTVPLHPKVMEILDKRKGAFPYAISDQKYNKF
;
A
#
# COMPACT_ATOMS: atom_id res chain seq x y z
N ASP A 1 -33.68 -32.58 -29.46
CA ASP A 1 -33.20 -31.28 -28.94
C ASP A 1 -34.05 -30.90 -27.75
N PHE A 2 -33.43 -30.71 -26.61
CA PHE A 2 -34.12 -30.25 -25.41
C PHE A 2 -33.95 -28.75 -25.28
N VAL A 3 -35.04 -28.01 -25.02
CA VAL A 3 -35.03 -26.56 -24.78
C VAL A 3 -35.30 -26.31 -23.30
N PHE A 4 -34.37 -25.74 -22.60
CA PHE A 4 -34.50 -25.34 -21.20
C PHE A 4 -34.61 -23.81 -21.10
N GLY A 5 -35.52 -23.32 -20.28
CA GLY A 5 -35.71 -21.90 -20.04
C GLY A 5 -35.69 -21.57 -18.54
N SER A 6 -35.19 -20.40 -18.21
CA SER A 6 -35.25 -19.82 -16.88
C SER A 6 -35.73 -18.37 -16.92
N LYS A 7 -36.34 -17.91 -15.83
CA LYS A 7 -36.76 -16.51 -15.69
C LYS A 7 -35.52 -15.64 -15.42
N THR A 8 -35.38 -14.57 -16.19
CA THR A 8 -34.45 -13.50 -15.84
C THR A 8 -35.13 -12.56 -14.83
N LYS A 9 -34.33 -11.87 -14.00
CA LYS A 9 -34.86 -10.80 -13.10
C LYS A 9 -35.07 -9.46 -13.85
N LEU A 10 -35.08 -9.51 -15.18
CA LEU A 10 -35.29 -8.32 -15.99
C LEU A 10 -36.79 -8.11 -16.18
N GLU A 11 -37.24 -6.95 -15.76
CA GLU A 11 -38.65 -6.52 -15.94
C GLU A 11 -38.72 -5.48 -17.05
N VAL A 12 -39.62 -5.70 -18.00
CA VAL A 12 -39.83 -4.80 -19.11
C VAL A 12 -41.33 -4.67 -19.35
N ASP A 13 -41.76 -3.50 -19.84
CA ASP A 13 -43.13 -3.27 -20.20
C ASP A 13 -43.57 -4.24 -21.29
N LYS A 14 -44.79 -4.81 -21.14
CA LYS A 14 -45.35 -5.82 -22.06
C LYS A 14 -45.56 -5.29 -23.46
N PHE A 15 -46.02 -4.07 -23.60
CA PHE A 15 -46.26 -3.43 -24.91
C PHE A 15 -44.94 -3.16 -25.62
N TYR A 16 -43.95 -2.60 -24.88
CA TYR A 16 -42.61 -2.38 -25.41
C TYR A 16 -41.97 -3.69 -25.91
N TRP A 17 -41.99 -4.77 -25.10
CA TRP A 17 -41.41 -6.05 -25.46
C TRP A 17 -42.02 -6.66 -26.71
N ALA A 18 -43.37 -6.62 -26.81
CA ALA A 18 -44.10 -7.22 -27.92
C ALA A 18 -44.00 -6.39 -29.20
N ASN A 19 -43.94 -5.06 -29.13
CA ASN A 19 -44.16 -4.19 -30.28
C ASN A 19 -42.94 -3.36 -30.66
N GLN A 20 -42.00 -3.12 -29.77
CA GLN A 20 -40.90 -2.18 -29.98
C GLN A 20 -39.51 -2.82 -29.85
N HIS A 21 -39.29 -3.78 -28.95
CA HIS A 21 -37.97 -4.30 -28.65
C HIS A 21 -37.22 -4.89 -29.87
N LYS A 22 -37.91 -5.65 -30.72
CA LYS A 22 -37.31 -6.31 -31.92
C LYS A 22 -37.42 -5.49 -33.19
N LYS A 23 -38.05 -4.33 -33.18
CA LYS A 23 -38.24 -3.48 -34.35
C LYS A 23 -37.22 -2.37 -34.39
N LYS A 24 -36.65 -2.09 -35.58
CA LYS A 24 -35.81 -0.90 -35.75
C LYS A 24 -36.59 0.35 -35.47
N SER A 25 -36.14 1.20 -34.55
CA SER A 25 -36.72 2.48 -34.22
C SER A 25 -35.79 3.61 -34.57
N LYS A 26 -36.32 4.73 -35.03
CA LYS A 26 -35.61 5.99 -35.21
C LYS A 26 -35.67 6.85 -33.96
N ASP A 27 -36.51 6.46 -32.99
CA ASP A 27 -36.62 7.10 -31.69
C ASP A 27 -35.42 6.75 -30.81
N ILE A 28 -34.73 7.77 -30.38
CA ILE A 28 -33.49 7.64 -29.60
C ILE A 28 -33.76 6.98 -28.24
N GLU A 29 -34.88 7.28 -27.58
CA GLU A 29 -35.22 6.69 -26.28
C GLU A 29 -35.49 5.19 -26.41
N ILE A 30 -36.25 4.79 -27.44
CA ILE A 30 -36.54 3.38 -27.73
C ILE A 30 -35.24 2.66 -28.08
N SER A 31 -34.37 3.25 -28.92
CA SER A 31 -33.10 2.69 -29.30
C SER A 31 -32.15 2.49 -28.11
N ASN A 32 -32.07 3.48 -27.20
CA ASN A 32 -31.28 3.38 -25.98
C ASN A 32 -31.81 2.27 -25.06
N LYS A 33 -33.11 2.18 -24.87
CA LYS A 33 -33.77 1.14 -24.08
C LYS A 33 -33.53 -0.27 -24.67
N GLN A 34 -33.58 -0.40 -26.01
CA GLN A 34 -33.22 -1.65 -26.71
C GLN A 34 -31.78 -2.05 -26.40
N THR A 35 -30.85 -1.10 -26.53
CA THR A 35 -29.42 -1.32 -26.28
C THR A 35 -29.16 -1.74 -24.83
N GLU A 36 -29.76 -1.05 -23.87
CA GLU A 36 -29.62 -1.37 -22.44
C GLU A 36 -30.09 -2.79 -22.11
N ILE A 37 -31.28 -3.15 -22.61
CA ILE A 37 -31.84 -4.49 -22.35
C ILE A 37 -31.01 -5.56 -23.03
N ASN A 38 -30.59 -5.34 -24.27
CA ASN A 38 -29.72 -6.29 -24.98
C ASN A 38 -28.37 -6.48 -24.29
N ILE A 39 -27.75 -5.42 -23.75
CA ILE A 39 -26.52 -5.54 -22.96
C ILE A 39 -26.74 -6.43 -21.73
N LYS A 40 -27.87 -6.26 -21.03
CA LYS A 40 -28.19 -7.10 -19.86
C LYS A 40 -28.43 -8.56 -20.26
N LEU A 41 -29.17 -8.81 -21.34
CA LEU A 41 -29.41 -10.15 -21.86
C LEU A 41 -28.11 -10.84 -22.31
N ASN A 42 -27.27 -10.13 -23.07
CA ASN A 42 -25.99 -10.65 -23.53
C ASN A 42 -25.04 -11.00 -22.37
N LYS A 43 -25.08 -10.25 -21.27
CA LYS A 43 -24.30 -10.61 -20.07
C LYS A 43 -24.74 -11.93 -19.46
N ILE A 44 -26.06 -12.16 -19.37
CA ILE A 44 -26.62 -13.42 -18.88
C ILE A 44 -26.28 -14.56 -19.83
N GLU A 45 -26.46 -14.37 -21.13
CA GLU A 45 -26.14 -15.35 -22.17
C GLU A 45 -24.65 -15.75 -22.12
N ASN A 46 -23.75 -14.76 -22.11
CA ASN A 46 -22.31 -15.02 -22.01
C ASN A 46 -21.92 -15.78 -20.73
N HIS A 47 -22.58 -15.50 -19.60
CA HIS A 47 -22.37 -16.26 -18.36
C HIS A 47 -22.79 -17.72 -18.53
N LEU A 48 -23.97 -17.96 -19.10
CA LEU A 48 -24.49 -19.30 -19.32
C LEU A 48 -23.62 -20.07 -20.34
N LEU A 49 -23.21 -19.45 -21.45
CA LEU A 49 -22.35 -20.06 -22.47
C LEU A 49 -20.97 -20.42 -21.89
N LYS A 50 -20.39 -19.54 -21.08
CA LYS A 50 -19.13 -19.84 -20.39
C LYS A 50 -19.27 -21.02 -19.43
N ALA A 51 -20.35 -21.07 -18.66
CA ALA A 51 -20.61 -22.19 -17.74
C ALA A 51 -20.88 -23.48 -18.53
N PHE A 52 -21.60 -23.40 -19.64
CA PHE A 52 -21.89 -24.53 -20.54
C PHE A 52 -20.61 -25.14 -21.10
N SER A 53 -19.63 -24.36 -21.51
CA SER A 53 -18.36 -24.85 -22.06
C SER A 53 -17.49 -25.64 -21.08
N LEU A 54 -17.81 -25.60 -19.79
CA LEU A 54 -17.04 -26.27 -18.71
C LEU A 54 -17.73 -27.55 -18.20
N VAL A 55 -18.92 -27.90 -18.70
CA VAL A 55 -19.72 -29.02 -18.19
C VAL A 55 -20.06 -29.97 -19.31
N ASP A 56 -20.09 -31.28 -18.98
CA ASP A 56 -20.55 -32.29 -19.90
C ASP A 56 -22.02 -32.05 -20.28
N PRO A 57 -22.37 -31.99 -21.60
CA PRO A 57 -23.72 -31.73 -22.05
C PRO A 57 -24.80 -32.66 -21.47
N SER A 58 -24.44 -33.90 -21.13
CA SER A 58 -25.35 -34.87 -20.52
C SER A 58 -25.84 -34.48 -19.11
N LYS A 59 -25.13 -33.61 -18.43
CA LYS A 59 -25.45 -33.12 -17.08
C LYS A 59 -26.31 -31.85 -17.08
N ILE A 60 -26.64 -31.33 -18.24
CA ILE A 60 -27.38 -30.09 -18.39
C ILE A 60 -28.88 -30.37 -18.37
N ASN A 61 -29.54 -29.82 -17.39
CA ASN A 61 -30.99 -29.93 -17.20
C ASN A 61 -31.57 -28.60 -16.74
N LYS A 62 -32.86 -28.53 -16.50
CA LYS A 62 -33.56 -27.34 -16.05
C LYS A 62 -33.01 -26.79 -14.73
N ASP A 63 -32.64 -27.67 -13.82
CA ASP A 63 -32.11 -27.28 -12.50
C ASP A 63 -30.70 -26.71 -12.61
N TRP A 64 -29.87 -27.23 -13.53
CA TRP A 64 -28.57 -26.67 -13.84
C TRP A 64 -28.70 -25.22 -14.35
N VAL A 65 -29.62 -24.98 -15.31
CA VAL A 65 -29.87 -23.63 -15.83
C VAL A 65 -30.31 -22.68 -14.71
N LYS A 66 -31.20 -23.14 -13.84
CA LYS A 66 -31.65 -22.36 -12.67
C LYS A 66 -30.52 -22.02 -11.72
N THR A 67 -29.65 -22.98 -11.44
CA THR A 67 -28.46 -22.80 -10.60
C THR A 67 -27.49 -21.79 -11.21
N GLN A 68 -27.23 -21.86 -12.53
CA GLN A 68 -26.37 -20.88 -13.21
C GLN A 68 -26.97 -19.47 -13.21
N MET A 69 -28.29 -19.36 -13.35
CA MET A 69 -28.98 -18.07 -13.19
C MET A 69 -28.86 -17.50 -11.77
N ASP A 70 -28.95 -18.36 -10.76
CA ASP A 70 -28.74 -17.93 -9.39
C ASP A 70 -27.30 -17.49 -9.15
N TYR A 71 -26.31 -18.20 -9.67
CA TYR A 71 -24.90 -17.79 -9.63
C TYR A 71 -24.61 -16.48 -10.37
N TYR A 72 -25.34 -16.18 -11.43
CA TYR A 72 -25.21 -14.91 -12.12
C TYR A 72 -25.66 -13.73 -11.24
N TYR A 73 -26.79 -13.88 -10.51
CA TYR A 73 -27.33 -12.82 -9.66
C TYR A 73 -26.75 -12.80 -8.25
N ASN A 74 -26.36 -13.96 -7.76
CA ASN A 74 -25.76 -14.18 -6.45
C ASN A 74 -24.51 -15.05 -6.66
N PRO A 75 -23.42 -14.49 -7.24
CA PRO A 75 -22.22 -15.27 -7.43
C PRO A 75 -21.79 -15.83 -6.07
N PRO A 76 -21.49 -17.16 -5.97
CA PRO A 76 -20.94 -17.71 -4.75
C PRO A 76 -19.72 -16.86 -4.40
N GLU A 77 -19.61 -16.46 -3.14
CA GLU A 77 -18.39 -15.82 -2.67
C GLU A 77 -17.24 -16.77 -3.05
N GLU A 78 -16.36 -16.33 -3.93
CA GLU A 78 -15.10 -17.03 -4.15
C GLU A 78 -14.37 -17.04 -2.81
N HIS A 79 -14.57 -18.11 -2.04
CA HIS A 79 -13.68 -18.41 -0.92
C HIS A 79 -12.32 -18.67 -1.56
N LYS A 80 -11.56 -17.59 -1.81
CA LYS A 80 -10.16 -17.72 -2.19
C LYS A 80 -9.52 -18.60 -1.14
N GLU A 81 -9.18 -19.82 -1.51
CA GLU A 81 -8.52 -20.76 -0.60
C GLU A 81 -7.29 -20.04 -0.02
N ILE A 82 -7.18 -20.02 1.30
CA ILE A 82 -6.10 -19.29 1.98
C ILE A 82 -4.78 -20.01 1.66
N PRO A 83 -3.82 -19.36 0.97
CA PRO A 83 -2.56 -19.99 0.61
C PRO A 83 -1.80 -20.48 1.85
N ARG A 84 -1.15 -21.62 1.74
CA ARG A 84 -0.34 -22.22 2.80
C ARG A 84 1.15 -21.94 2.64
N ASP A 85 1.58 -21.58 1.44
CA ASP A 85 2.93 -21.09 1.18
C ASP A 85 3.07 -19.61 1.52
N LEU A 86 4.23 -19.22 2.03
CA LEU A 86 4.47 -17.89 2.57
C LEU A 86 4.43 -16.80 1.48
N ILE A 87 4.90 -17.09 0.27
CA ILE A 87 5.01 -16.09 -0.81
C ILE A 87 3.62 -15.75 -1.36
N SER A 88 2.82 -16.75 -1.71
CA SER A 88 1.43 -16.54 -2.14
C SER A 88 0.57 -15.96 -1.01
N TYR A 89 0.88 -16.32 0.25
CA TYR A 89 0.19 -15.73 1.40
C TYR A 89 0.45 -14.22 1.54
N ILE A 90 1.64 -13.74 1.20
CA ILE A 90 1.92 -12.30 1.20
C ILE A 90 1.03 -11.56 0.18
N ASP A 91 0.77 -12.14 -0.99
CA ASP A 91 -0.16 -11.56 -1.97
C ASP A 91 -1.60 -11.57 -1.44
N TYR A 92 -2.02 -12.68 -0.88
CA TYR A 92 -3.31 -12.80 -0.21
C TYR A 92 -3.46 -11.74 0.90
N TYR A 93 -2.45 -11.59 1.76
CA TYR A 93 -2.43 -10.60 2.83
C TYR A 93 -2.55 -9.16 2.31
N THR A 94 -1.83 -8.83 1.23
CA THR A 94 -1.88 -7.48 0.65
C THR A 94 -3.23 -7.17 0.01
N ASP A 95 -3.88 -8.15 -0.63
CA ASP A 95 -5.23 -8.00 -1.16
C ASP A 95 -6.27 -7.89 -0.02
N TYR A 96 -6.16 -8.74 0.99
CA TYR A 96 -7.03 -8.72 2.18
C TYR A 96 -6.98 -7.37 2.91
N LYS A 97 -5.78 -6.79 3.06
CA LYS A 97 -5.53 -5.53 3.76
C LYS A 97 -5.41 -4.31 2.83
N LYS A 98 -5.85 -4.39 1.58
CA LYS A 98 -5.65 -3.34 0.56
C LYS A 98 -6.10 -1.93 0.97
N ASN A 99 -7.17 -1.84 1.76
CA ASN A 99 -7.72 -0.57 2.23
C ASN A 99 -7.00 -0.03 3.49
N GLU A 100 -6.19 -0.85 4.16
CA GLU A 100 -5.47 -0.48 5.39
C GLU A 100 -3.97 -0.23 5.12
N ILE A 101 -3.42 -0.84 4.06
CA ILE A 101 -2.00 -0.76 3.75
C ILE A 101 -1.69 0.51 2.97
N THR A 102 -0.82 1.35 3.53
CA THR A 102 -0.33 2.54 2.83
C THR A 102 0.68 2.16 1.73
N LYS A 103 0.79 2.99 0.68
CA LYS A 103 1.76 2.80 -0.42
C LYS A 103 3.21 2.56 0.07
N PRO A 104 3.76 3.31 1.08
CA PRO A 104 5.09 3.03 1.63
C PRO A 104 5.20 1.67 2.33
N THR A 105 4.13 1.21 2.99
CA THR A 105 4.09 -0.11 3.63
C THR A 105 4.08 -1.22 2.58
N LEU A 106 3.29 -1.07 1.52
CA LEU A 106 3.25 -2.01 0.40
C LEU A 106 4.64 -2.15 -0.26
N LYS A 107 5.35 -1.04 -0.48
CA LYS A 107 6.74 -1.10 -0.98
C LYS A 107 7.66 -1.93 -0.09
N LYS A 108 7.53 -1.80 1.24
CA LYS A 108 8.33 -2.61 2.20
C LYS A 108 7.96 -4.09 2.15
N ILE A 109 6.67 -4.40 2.06
CA ILE A 109 6.18 -5.78 1.90
C ILE A 109 6.78 -6.41 0.63
N ASN A 110 6.73 -5.70 -0.50
CA ASN A 110 7.29 -6.18 -1.76
C ASN A 110 8.81 -6.42 -1.70
N VAL A 111 9.56 -5.55 -1.00
CA VAL A 111 11.01 -5.78 -0.78
C VAL A 111 11.25 -7.08 -0.01
N ILE A 112 10.44 -7.34 1.02
CA ILE A 112 10.56 -8.56 1.83
C ILE A 112 10.10 -9.79 1.03
N LYS A 113 9.01 -9.67 0.26
CA LYS A 113 8.57 -10.73 -0.64
C LYS A 113 9.68 -11.13 -1.63
N ASN A 114 10.32 -10.14 -2.28
CA ASN A 114 11.42 -10.39 -3.20
C ASN A 114 12.64 -11.01 -2.52
N LEU A 115 12.91 -10.65 -1.26
CA LEU A 115 13.96 -11.31 -0.46
C LEU A 115 13.61 -12.78 -0.22
N LEU A 116 12.36 -13.09 0.14
CA LEU A 116 11.90 -14.45 0.38
C LEU A 116 11.89 -15.29 -0.90
N ILE A 117 11.54 -14.74 -2.05
CA ILE A 117 11.63 -15.42 -3.35
C ILE A 117 13.06 -15.86 -3.63
N ARG A 118 14.05 -14.98 -3.43
CA ARG A 118 15.47 -15.34 -3.60
C ARG A 118 15.94 -16.39 -2.60
N PHE A 119 15.50 -16.28 -1.34
CA PHE A 119 15.82 -17.26 -0.31
C PHE A 119 15.19 -18.63 -0.60
N GLU A 120 13.95 -18.66 -1.07
CA GLU A 120 13.26 -19.89 -1.49
C GLU A 120 13.97 -20.56 -2.66
N ALA A 121 14.37 -19.78 -3.66
CA ALA A 121 15.17 -20.27 -4.79
C ALA A 121 16.52 -20.86 -4.34
N LYS A 122 17.20 -20.24 -3.37
CA LYS A 122 18.47 -20.75 -2.79
C LYS A 122 18.27 -22.07 -2.03
N ARG A 123 17.15 -22.20 -1.30
CA ARG A 123 16.78 -23.43 -0.59
C ARG A 123 16.34 -24.55 -1.53
N ASN A 124 15.92 -24.23 -2.73
CA ASN A 124 15.26 -25.14 -3.66
C ASN A 124 14.02 -25.88 -3.03
N GLN A 125 13.32 -25.18 -2.16
CA GLN A 125 12.16 -25.70 -1.44
C GLN A 125 11.19 -24.60 -1.10
N THR A 126 9.89 -24.80 -1.39
CA THR A 126 8.80 -23.88 -1.04
C THR A 126 8.72 -23.66 0.47
N ILE A 127 8.56 -22.38 0.86
CA ILE A 127 8.43 -21.99 2.26
C ILE A 127 6.96 -22.05 2.67
N LEU A 128 6.58 -23.03 3.48
CA LEU A 128 5.25 -23.09 4.05
C LEU A 128 5.15 -22.23 5.32
N LEU A 129 3.96 -21.68 5.59
CA LEU A 129 3.69 -20.92 6.82
C LEU A 129 3.98 -21.74 8.08
N TYR A 130 3.79 -23.06 8.02
CA TYR A 130 4.10 -23.98 9.12
C TYR A 130 5.60 -24.18 9.34
N ASP A 131 6.43 -24.00 8.30
CA ASP A 131 7.88 -24.19 8.38
C ASP A 131 8.61 -23.07 9.09
N VAL A 132 7.92 -21.96 9.40
CA VAL A 132 8.52 -20.82 10.09
C VAL A 132 8.76 -21.16 11.57
N ASN A 133 9.87 -21.86 11.81
CA ASN A 133 10.33 -22.36 13.10
C ASN A 133 11.76 -21.90 13.42
N GLY A 134 12.40 -22.46 14.44
CA GLY A 134 13.76 -22.15 14.85
C GLY A 134 14.81 -22.42 13.75
N ASN A 135 14.68 -23.54 13.05
CA ASN A 135 15.59 -23.90 11.96
C ASN A 135 15.46 -22.93 10.79
N PHE A 136 14.23 -22.66 10.35
CA PHE A 136 13.95 -21.64 9.33
C PHE A 136 14.59 -20.28 9.69
N LYS A 137 14.40 -19.84 10.95
CA LYS A 137 14.99 -18.58 11.42
C LYS A 137 16.52 -18.56 11.23
N ASN A 138 17.20 -19.65 11.61
CA ASN A 138 18.67 -19.73 11.49
C ASN A 138 19.10 -19.72 10.02
N GLU A 139 18.51 -20.57 9.18
CA GLU A 139 18.76 -20.60 7.73
C GLU A 139 18.53 -19.24 7.05
N PHE A 140 17.44 -18.56 7.42
CA PHE A 140 17.13 -17.24 6.89
C PHE A 140 18.16 -16.18 7.30
N VAL A 141 18.61 -16.22 8.56
CA VAL A 141 19.66 -15.32 9.07
C VAL A 141 20.97 -15.56 8.36
N ASP A 142 21.38 -16.83 8.21
CA ASP A 142 22.63 -17.20 7.56
C ASP A 142 22.62 -16.82 6.07
N TYR A 143 21.51 -17.06 5.39
CA TYR A 143 21.30 -16.57 4.01
C TYR A 143 21.42 -15.05 3.91
N CYS A 144 20.73 -14.32 4.76
CA CYS A 144 20.79 -12.86 4.71
C CYS A 144 22.19 -12.31 5.02
N LYS A 145 22.94 -12.95 5.92
CA LYS A 145 24.33 -12.59 6.20
C LYS A 145 25.25 -12.87 5.02
N SER A 146 25.08 -14.00 4.34
CA SER A 146 25.85 -14.32 3.12
C SER A 146 25.60 -13.32 1.99
N GLU A 147 24.39 -12.74 1.94
CA GLU A 147 24.02 -11.66 1.03
C GLU A 147 24.37 -10.25 1.57
N SER A 148 25.17 -10.15 2.63
CA SER A 148 25.64 -8.89 3.24
C SER A 148 24.54 -7.97 3.78
N TYR A 149 23.39 -8.51 4.19
CA TYR A 149 22.34 -7.71 4.83
C TYR A 149 22.74 -7.32 6.27
N ALA A 150 22.54 -6.04 6.61
CA ALA A 150 22.74 -5.55 7.97
C ALA A 150 21.77 -6.20 8.97
N GLN A 151 22.24 -6.47 10.20
CA GLN A 151 21.49 -7.14 11.28
C GLN A 151 20.08 -6.54 11.49
N ASN A 152 19.94 -5.22 11.51
CA ASN A 152 18.66 -4.56 11.69
C ASN A 152 17.70 -4.71 10.49
N THR A 153 18.24 -4.93 9.29
CA THR A 153 17.46 -5.24 8.09
C THR A 153 16.91 -6.66 8.17
N ILE A 154 17.75 -7.62 8.58
CA ILE A 154 17.36 -9.02 8.82
C ILE A 154 16.27 -9.10 9.88
N GLN A 155 16.48 -8.43 11.01
CA GLN A 155 15.50 -8.38 12.10
C GLN A 155 14.16 -7.82 11.64
N ARG A 156 14.17 -6.73 10.86
CA ARG A 156 12.95 -6.12 10.31
C ARG A 156 12.22 -7.06 9.35
N ALA A 157 12.94 -7.70 8.44
CA ALA A 157 12.36 -8.67 7.52
C ALA A 157 11.69 -9.83 8.28
N PHE A 158 12.35 -10.35 9.30
CA PHE A 158 11.80 -11.43 10.12
C PHE A 158 10.55 -11.02 10.92
N VAL A 159 10.48 -9.77 11.39
CA VAL A 159 9.26 -9.22 12.01
C VAL A 159 8.09 -9.23 11.04
N PHE A 160 8.28 -8.89 9.77
CA PHE A 160 7.23 -8.98 8.76
C PHE A 160 6.83 -10.44 8.46
N ILE A 161 7.80 -11.37 8.37
CA ILE A 161 7.50 -12.79 8.22
C ILE A 161 6.60 -13.28 9.35
N LYS A 162 6.96 -12.96 10.60
CA LYS A 162 6.12 -13.30 11.76
C LYS A 162 4.73 -12.65 11.70
N MET A 163 4.63 -11.43 11.21
CA MET A 163 3.35 -10.72 11.06
C MET A 163 2.45 -11.47 10.08
N PHE A 164 2.96 -11.93 8.94
CA PHE A 164 2.19 -12.73 7.97
C PHE A 164 1.74 -14.06 8.60
N CYS A 165 2.64 -14.78 9.24
CA CYS A 165 2.28 -16.04 9.92
C CYS A 165 1.25 -15.85 11.04
N LYS A 166 1.34 -14.77 11.83
CA LYS A 166 0.35 -14.43 12.86
C LYS A 166 -1.01 -14.11 12.27
N HIS A 167 -1.05 -13.37 11.17
CA HIS A 167 -2.30 -13.10 10.47
C HIS A 167 -2.90 -14.38 9.88
N ALA A 168 -2.07 -15.28 9.32
CA ALA A 168 -2.51 -16.58 8.85
C ALA A 168 -3.11 -17.43 9.99
N LYS A 169 -2.44 -17.44 11.15
CA LYS A 169 -2.94 -18.10 12.38
C LYS A 169 -4.29 -17.53 12.82
N TYR A 170 -4.46 -16.21 12.76
CA TYR A 170 -5.74 -15.56 13.07
C TYR A 170 -6.86 -16.00 12.14
N LEU A 171 -6.57 -16.26 10.86
CA LEU A 171 -7.51 -16.82 9.88
C LEU A 171 -7.67 -18.34 9.94
N GLY A 172 -7.12 -19.00 10.97
CA GLY A 172 -7.27 -20.44 11.17
C GLY A 172 -6.23 -21.32 10.44
N VAL A 173 -5.24 -20.72 9.74
CA VAL A 173 -4.16 -21.48 9.12
C VAL A 173 -3.20 -21.99 10.18
N LYS A 174 -2.86 -23.29 10.12
CA LYS A 174 -1.92 -23.92 11.05
C LYS A 174 -0.52 -23.34 10.87
N THR A 175 0.08 -22.85 11.97
CA THR A 175 1.45 -22.33 12.03
C THR A 175 2.26 -23.11 13.07
N HIS A 176 3.59 -23.00 13.02
CA HIS A 176 4.44 -23.72 13.96
C HIS A 176 4.30 -23.18 15.39
N HIS A 177 4.32 -24.06 16.40
CA HIS A 177 4.15 -23.70 17.82
C HIS A 177 5.25 -22.75 18.33
N GLN A 178 6.47 -22.84 17.79
CA GLN A 178 7.58 -21.96 18.16
C GLN A 178 7.44 -20.50 17.68
N LEU A 179 6.50 -20.19 16.74
CA LEU A 179 6.38 -18.92 16.04
C LEU A 179 6.41 -17.72 17.00
N ASP A 180 5.68 -17.80 18.10
CA ASP A 180 5.54 -16.69 19.05
C ASP A 180 6.86 -16.37 19.77
N GLY A 181 7.65 -17.42 20.09
CA GLY A 181 8.94 -17.30 20.77
C GLY A 181 10.11 -16.86 19.86
N LEU A 182 9.97 -16.97 18.53
CA LEU A 182 11.06 -16.63 17.62
C LEU A 182 11.38 -15.13 17.67
N LYS A 183 12.66 -14.82 17.91
CA LYS A 183 13.15 -13.44 17.94
C LYS A 183 14.53 -13.36 17.27
N ILE A 184 14.81 -12.27 16.58
CA ILE A 184 16.14 -11.88 16.12
C ILE A 184 16.52 -10.62 16.89
N ALA A 185 17.70 -10.63 17.50
CA ALA A 185 18.19 -9.49 18.25
C ALA A 185 18.44 -8.29 17.32
N ARG A 186 18.17 -7.11 17.87
CA ARG A 186 18.46 -5.84 17.19
C ARG A 186 19.84 -5.35 17.62
N GLU A 187 20.62 -4.91 16.67
CA GLU A 187 21.90 -4.28 16.93
C GLU A 187 21.68 -2.81 17.31
N LYS A 188 22.42 -2.36 18.32
CA LYS A 188 22.45 -0.93 18.68
C LYS A 188 23.28 -0.19 17.62
N VAL A 189 22.68 0.81 17.02
CA VAL A 189 23.35 1.71 16.07
C VAL A 189 23.83 2.93 16.84
N VAL A 190 25.10 3.29 16.69
CA VAL A 190 25.62 4.56 17.19
C VAL A 190 24.92 5.68 16.45
N LYS A 191 24.28 6.57 17.22
CA LYS A 191 23.64 7.76 16.64
C LYS A 191 24.65 8.87 16.58
N ILE A 192 24.83 9.43 15.40
CA ILE A 192 25.60 10.65 15.18
C ILE A 192 24.61 11.81 15.30
N TYR A 193 24.97 12.84 16.02
CA TYR A 193 24.21 14.07 16.19
C TYR A 193 25.16 15.26 16.05
N LEU A 194 24.61 16.40 15.64
CA LEU A 194 25.35 17.66 15.58
C LEU A 194 25.34 18.30 16.97
N SER A 195 26.52 18.73 17.44
CA SER A 195 26.62 19.60 18.61
C SER A 195 26.27 21.04 18.25
N PHE A 196 26.10 21.92 19.24
CA PHE A 196 25.92 23.35 19.01
C PHE A 196 27.13 23.98 18.34
N ASP A 197 28.34 23.50 18.60
CA ASP A 197 29.57 23.94 17.93
C ASP A 197 29.56 23.56 16.45
N ASP A 198 29.09 22.36 16.13
CA ASP A 198 28.94 21.93 14.74
C ASP A 198 27.89 22.78 14.01
N LEU A 199 26.75 23.06 14.65
CA LEU A 199 25.74 23.96 14.09
C LEU A 199 26.30 25.37 13.85
N SER A 200 27.05 25.94 14.83
CA SER A 200 27.69 27.25 14.68
C SER A 200 28.70 27.28 13.54
N LYS A 201 29.48 26.21 13.34
CA LYS A 201 30.38 26.11 12.19
C LYS A 201 29.61 26.09 10.88
N ILE A 202 28.52 25.32 10.80
CA ILE A 202 27.67 25.26 9.61
C ILE A 202 27.00 26.61 9.31
N GLU A 203 26.49 27.29 10.34
CA GLU A 203 25.87 28.61 10.20
C GLU A 203 26.86 29.64 9.60
N ASN A 204 28.11 29.61 10.05
CA ASN A 204 29.18 30.55 9.69
C ASN A 204 29.93 30.19 8.39
N ILE A 205 29.56 29.12 7.67
CA ILE A 205 30.14 28.81 6.36
C ILE A 205 29.87 29.98 5.41
N ASP A 206 30.93 30.48 4.79
CA ASP A 206 30.83 31.53 3.79
C ASP A 206 29.94 31.10 2.61
N GLN A 207 28.86 31.85 2.40
CA GLN A 207 27.90 31.55 1.33
C GLN A 207 28.52 31.72 -0.07
N GLY A 208 29.56 32.54 -0.22
CA GLY A 208 30.31 32.69 -1.48
C GLY A 208 30.98 31.40 -1.95
N MET A 209 31.25 30.46 -1.01
CA MET A 209 31.84 29.16 -1.30
C MET A 209 30.80 28.06 -1.64
N LEU A 210 29.50 28.37 -1.50
CA LEU A 210 28.44 27.40 -1.65
C LEU A 210 27.61 27.67 -2.92
N SER A 211 27.24 26.61 -3.60
CA SER A 211 26.22 26.71 -4.64
C SER A 211 24.86 27.06 -4.05
N ASN A 212 23.97 27.66 -4.84
CA ASN A 212 22.60 27.99 -4.41
C ASN A 212 21.83 26.78 -3.83
N SER A 213 22.08 25.57 -4.36
CA SER A 213 21.49 24.34 -3.87
C SER A 213 22.00 23.96 -2.48
N LEU A 214 23.30 24.18 -2.20
CA LEU A 214 23.89 23.94 -0.88
C LEU A 214 23.46 24.99 0.13
N ILE A 215 23.35 26.27 -0.26
CA ILE A 215 22.80 27.31 0.60
C ILE A 215 21.37 26.95 1.02
N ASN A 216 20.55 26.51 0.06
CA ASN A 216 19.18 26.11 0.34
C ASN A 216 19.12 24.87 1.28
N ALA A 217 19.98 23.89 1.07
CA ALA A 217 20.06 22.69 1.92
C ALA A 217 20.57 23.02 3.33
N LYS A 218 21.57 23.92 3.45
CA LYS A 218 22.08 24.45 4.72
C LYS A 218 20.97 25.12 5.54
N ASP A 219 20.19 26.00 4.93
CA ASP A 219 19.10 26.69 5.61
C ASP A 219 18.04 25.69 6.09
N TRP A 220 17.68 24.69 5.27
CA TRP A 220 16.78 23.62 5.70
C TRP A 220 17.36 22.78 6.83
N LEU A 221 18.68 22.52 6.84
CA LEU A 221 19.35 21.79 7.92
C LEU A 221 19.21 22.55 9.24
N ILE A 222 19.50 23.86 9.24
CA ILE A 222 19.37 24.71 10.43
C ILE A 222 17.90 24.74 10.91
N ILE A 223 16.94 24.98 10.01
CA ILE A 223 15.51 24.95 10.34
C ILE A 223 15.11 23.60 10.94
N SER A 224 15.59 22.50 10.38
CA SER A 224 15.27 21.16 10.89
C SER A 224 15.85 20.90 12.28
N CYS A 225 17.06 21.37 12.57
CA CYS A 225 17.70 21.23 13.88
C CYS A 225 16.93 22.00 14.95
N TYR A 226 16.50 23.23 14.67
CA TYR A 226 15.79 24.06 15.64
C TYR A 226 14.29 23.71 15.78
N THR A 227 13.68 23.09 14.76
CA THR A 227 12.28 22.68 14.86
C THR A 227 12.09 21.23 15.28
N GLY A 228 13.09 20.35 15.11
CA GLY A 228 13.03 18.94 15.43
C GLY A 228 12.05 18.12 14.60
N GLN A 229 11.61 18.66 13.44
CA GLN A 229 10.60 18.03 12.62
C GLN A 229 11.18 17.05 11.58
N ARG A 230 10.33 16.18 11.05
CA ARG A 230 10.73 15.24 10.00
C ARG A 230 10.85 15.96 8.66
N ILE A 231 11.77 15.51 7.82
CA ILE A 231 11.96 16.04 6.46
C ILE A 231 10.64 16.11 5.66
N SER A 232 9.77 15.11 5.78
CA SER A 232 8.45 15.08 5.13
C SER A 232 7.49 16.17 5.59
N ASP A 233 7.77 16.79 6.72
CA ASP A 233 6.95 17.80 7.35
C ASP A 233 7.58 19.19 7.16
N PHE A 234 8.83 19.42 7.59
CA PHE A 234 9.46 20.73 7.47
C PHE A 234 9.67 21.18 6.01
N MET A 235 9.92 20.27 5.05
CA MET A 235 10.00 20.63 3.62
C MET A 235 8.69 21.19 3.03
N LYS A 236 7.62 21.21 3.82
CA LYS A 236 6.31 21.72 3.44
C LYS A 236 5.90 22.96 4.23
N PHE A 237 6.80 23.48 5.04
CA PHE A 237 6.54 24.71 5.78
C PHE A 237 6.28 25.86 4.82
N ARG A 238 5.30 26.68 5.17
CA ARG A 238 4.87 27.86 4.42
C ARG A 238 4.70 29.05 5.36
N GLU A 239 4.80 30.22 4.83
CA GLU A 239 4.69 31.50 5.55
C GLU A 239 3.31 31.65 6.22
N ASP A 240 2.25 31.23 5.54
CA ASP A 240 0.87 31.28 6.03
C ASP A 240 0.59 30.38 7.25
N GLN A 241 1.55 29.53 7.61
CA GLN A 241 1.49 28.67 8.81
C GLN A 241 2.14 29.34 10.03
N ILE A 242 2.79 30.49 9.86
CA ILE A 242 3.42 31.21 10.96
C ILE A 242 2.39 32.11 11.61
N ARG A 243 2.27 32.03 12.92
CA ARG A 243 1.48 32.95 13.75
C ARG A 243 2.31 33.47 14.91
N PHE A 244 1.87 34.56 15.50
CA PHE A 244 2.49 35.16 16.69
C PHE A 244 1.55 35.02 17.87
N GLU A 245 2.10 34.56 18.99
CA GLU A 245 1.40 34.48 20.26
C GLU A 245 2.27 35.14 21.33
N ASP A 246 1.77 36.18 21.97
CA ASP A 246 2.50 37.01 22.90
C ASP A 246 3.87 37.51 22.36
N GLY A 247 3.91 37.86 21.08
CA GLY A 247 5.13 38.32 20.38
C GLY A 247 6.08 37.17 19.96
N ASN A 248 5.80 35.92 20.29
CA ASN A 248 6.63 34.77 19.94
C ASN A 248 6.14 34.12 18.62
N PRO A 249 7.01 33.92 17.63
CA PRO A 249 6.65 33.26 16.41
C PRO A 249 6.49 31.75 16.60
N LEU A 250 5.38 31.20 16.10
CA LEU A 250 5.04 29.78 16.15
C LEU A 250 4.69 29.32 14.75
N ILE A 251 4.99 28.06 14.41
CA ILE A 251 4.52 27.45 13.18
C ILE A 251 3.51 26.32 13.48
N GLU A 252 2.38 26.34 12.78
CA GLU A 252 1.34 25.34 12.90
C GLU A 252 1.21 24.50 11.63
N PHE A 253 1.24 23.20 11.79
CA PHE A 253 1.13 22.26 10.66
C PHE A 253 0.60 20.91 11.10
N THR A 254 0.11 20.13 10.13
CA THR A 254 -0.32 18.74 10.37
C THR A 254 0.77 17.78 9.93
N GLN A 255 1.24 16.92 10.84
CA GLN A 255 2.25 15.91 10.53
C GLN A 255 1.73 14.91 9.49
N LYS A 256 2.45 14.74 8.40
CA LYS A 256 2.10 13.82 7.30
C LYS A 256 1.97 12.36 7.76
N LYS A 257 2.83 11.93 8.68
CA LYS A 257 2.88 10.51 9.11
C LYS A 257 1.79 10.14 10.10
N THR A 258 1.41 11.06 10.98
CA THR A 258 0.53 10.77 12.13
C THR A 258 -0.81 11.47 12.06
N GLY A 259 -0.96 12.45 11.17
CA GLY A 259 -2.15 13.31 11.10
C GLY A 259 -2.33 14.24 12.31
N LYS A 260 -1.34 14.36 13.19
CA LYS A 260 -1.42 15.23 14.37
C LYS A 260 -1.13 16.67 14.00
N ASN A 261 -1.92 17.59 14.52
CA ASN A 261 -1.63 19.01 14.49
C ASN A 261 -0.51 19.31 15.48
N MET A 262 0.45 20.09 15.04
CA MET A 262 1.64 20.48 15.79
C MET A 262 1.76 22.00 15.79
N THR A 263 2.08 22.54 16.93
CA THR A 263 2.50 23.94 17.11
C THR A 263 3.93 23.92 17.63
N VAL A 264 4.84 24.56 16.92
CA VAL A 264 6.27 24.55 17.24
C VAL A 264 6.78 25.98 17.31
N PRO A 265 7.44 26.41 18.40
CA PRO A 265 8.08 27.70 18.49
C PRO A 265 9.19 27.81 17.43
N LEU A 266 9.26 28.97 16.78
CA LEU A 266 10.34 29.26 15.84
C LEU A 266 11.49 29.96 16.59
N HIS A 267 12.64 29.29 16.61
CA HIS A 267 13.85 29.85 17.19
C HIS A 267 14.32 31.11 16.42
N PRO A 268 14.92 32.12 17.06
CA PRO A 268 15.43 33.31 16.36
C PRO A 268 16.28 33.02 15.13
N LYS A 269 17.09 31.97 15.16
CA LYS A 269 17.89 31.55 13.99
C LYS A 269 17.05 31.16 12.77
N VAL A 270 15.87 30.61 13.01
CA VAL A 270 14.92 30.30 11.90
C VAL A 270 14.35 31.60 11.34
N MET A 271 14.01 32.56 12.21
CA MET A 271 13.52 33.87 11.78
C MET A 271 14.58 34.64 11.00
N GLU A 272 15.86 34.63 11.42
CA GLU A 272 16.98 35.21 10.68
C GLU A 272 17.08 34.65 9.24
N ILE A 273 16.85 33.35 9.06
CA ILE A 273 16.84 32.72 7.73
C ILE A 273 15.66 33.21 6.90
N LEU A 274 14.47 33.30 7.49
CA LEU A 274 13.29 33.83 6.81
C LEU A 274 13.46 35.28 6.42
N ASP A 275 14.00 36.12 7.30
CA ASP A 275 14.25 37.57 7.02
C ASP A 275 15.22 37.75 5.84
N LYS A 276 16.31 36.99 5.79
CA LYS A 276 17.24 36.96 4.64
C LYS A 276 16.55 36.53 3.33
N ARG A 277 15.49 35.75 3.43
CA ARG A 277 14.69 35.26 2.31
C ARG A 277 13.38 36.01 2.08
N LYS A 278 13.25 37.23 2.66
CA LYS A 278 12.06 38.10 2.54
C LYS A 278 10.78 37.43 3.06
N GLY A 279 10.90 36.72 4.16
CA GLY A 279 9.80 35.97 4.80
C GLY A 279 9.60 34.54 4.31
N ALA A 280 10.21 34.16 3.18
CA ALA A 280 9.97 32.85 2.55
C ALA A 280 10.84 31.74 3.14
N PHE A 281 10.27 30.54 3.25
CA PHE A 281 11.05 29.32 3.50
C PHE A 281 11.94 28.98 2.30
N PRO A 282 13.06 28.22 2.51
CA PRO A 282 13.84 27.75 1.38
C PRO A 282 12.98 26.87 0.44
N TYR A 283 13.28 26.83 -0.86
CA TYR A 283 12.51 26.01 -1.79
C TYR A 283 12.63 24.51 -1.44
N ALA A 284 11.52 23.79 -1.57
CA ALA A 284 11.46 22.37 -1.23
C ALA A 284 12.33 21.53 -2.19
N ILE A 285 13.08 20.59 -1.63
CA ILE A 285 13.88 19.61 -2.37
C ILE A 285 13.46 18.20 -1.98
N SER A 286 13.73 17.21 -2.84
CA SER A 286 13.38 15.84 -2.52
C SER A 286 14.23 15.30 -1.36
N ASP A 287 13.65 14.39 -0.56
CA ASP A 287 14.32 13.70 0.55
C ASP A 287 15.65 13.07 0.10
N GLN A 288 15.69 12.50 -1.12
CA GLN A 288 16.88 11.89 -1.69
C GLN A 288 17.98 12.91 -1.97
N LYS A 289 17.61 14.07 -2.52
CA LYS A 289 18.55 15.14 -2.84
C LYS A 289 19.08 15.80 -1.55
N TYR A 290 18.18 16.03 -0.58
CA TYR A 290 18.55 16.58 0.72
C TYR A 290 19.54 15.69 1.49
N ASN A 291 19.34 14.37 1.49
CA ASN A 291 20.22 13.40 2.15
C ASN A 291 21.57 13.19 1.41
N LYS A 292 21.75 13.76 0.23
CA LYS A 292 23.01 13.71 -0.53
C LYS A 292 23.94 14.87 -0.19
N PHE A 293 23.39 15.98 0.25
CA PHE A 293 24.13 17.16 0.70
C PHE A 293 24.69 16.95 2.11
#